data_86da814babf8988cea965db530e68dd4
#
_entry.id   86da814babf8988cea965db530e68dd4
#
_cell.length_a   1.000
_cell.length_b   1.000
_cell.length_c   1.000
_cell.angle_alpha   90.00
_cell.angle_beta   90.00
_cell.angle_gamma   90.00
#
_symmetry.space_group_name_H-M   'P 1'
#
loop_
_entity.id
_entity.type
_entity.pdbx_description
1 polymer ?
#
loop_
_entity_poly.entity_id
_entity_poly.type
_entity_poly.pdbx_seq_one_letter_code
_entity_poly.pdbx_strand_id
1 'polypeptide(L)'
;KRMITPNRIYEYSAYAFRQLKTGVPKPVHLDFPGEISGARFEEPGELQYYHDKTRYRTESRAHPDPADITRAVQMIAAAERPMIVASTGVFYDKAWEVLLEVAEKNDIAVTESAPQRGHFSDGHPLSASTGLDAVRSADLVILVGQYCMPSVGEFAFPPEAKWIRIDPDATDIGRNLPIDLGIVSSESAALEALAEALPNRSRQAWREELASARKAFDDQSEEYYQLGLKYSADTDSIHPAVIGKELNSFLYNGDIAPDETTVVSGGYGIGRYTRRYLRAFRPGQICNGAYQYGAIGPDIGYAVGVGAAVQHGVGPQAPYKGAPIFGVTGDAGAGYSIMEFETLSKYRIPAIMIVYNNNAWGVWPSGGGRGAVRAQHMYLFQENLRYDKVVEALGAHGEYVTSPEQMKPALQRCYDLAAKEGIPSLINCQGKKEFWTNQYPPAMPRHFAPGALAYYK
;
A
#
# COMPACT_ATOMS: atom_id res chain seq x y z
N LYS A 1 -23.31 0.72 -16.20
CA LYS A 1 -24.20 1.11 -17.31
C LYS A 1 -24.16 0.04 -18.41
N ARG A 2 -25.29 -0.23 -19.08
CA ARG A 2 -25.35 -1.09 -20.25
C ARG A 2 -25.33 -0.26 -21.53
N MET A 3 -24.52 -0.67 -22.50
CA MET A 3 -24.56 -0.12 -23.85
C MET A 3 -25.76 -0.67 -24.61
N ILE A 4 -26.48 0.21 -25.30
CA ILE A 4 -27.69 -0.16 -26.02
C ILE A 4 -27.60 0.12 -27.52
N THR A 5 -26.63 0.92 -27.95
CA THR A 5 -26.37 1.21 -29.38
C THR A 5 -24.87 1.24 -29.63
N PRO A 6 -24.38 0.54 -30.66
CA PRO A 6 -22.92 0.44 -30.89
C PRO A 6 -22.32 1.75 -31.44
N ASN A 7 -23.07 2.57 -32.16
CA ASN A 7 -22.58 3.83 -32.73
C ASN A 7 -22.26 4.91 -31.68
N ARG A 8 -22.72 4.74 -30.41
CA ARG A 8 -22.45 5.65 -29.29
C ARG A 8 -21.32 5.19 -28.37
N ILE A 9 -20.45 4.30 -28.85
CA ILE A 9 -19.37 3.74 -28.03
C ILE A 9 -18.47 4.83 -27.42
N TYR A 10 -18.19 5.90 -28.16
CA TYR A 10 -17.38 7.01 -27.67
C TYR A 10 -18.05 7.76 -26.50
N GLU A 11 -19.36 7.96 -26.58
CA GLU A 11 -20.12 8.59 -25.48
C GLU A 11 -20.10 7.74 -24.22
N TYR A 12 -20.31 6.41 -24.33
CA TYR A 12 -20.25 5.51 -23.19
C TYR A 12 -18.85 5.47 -22.56
N SER A 13 -17.82 5.42 -23.41
CA SER A 13 -16.42 5.45 -22.96
C SER A 13 -16.09 6.78 -22.27
N ALA A 14 -16.44 7.91 -22.88
CA ALA A 14 -16.23 9.25 -22.31
C ALA A 14 -16.94 9.39 -20.95
N TYR A 15 -18.19 8.90 -20.86
CA TYR A 15 -18.92 8.87 -19.60
C TYR A 15 -18.19 8.06 -18.52
N ALA A 16 -17.71 6.85 -18.86
CA ALA A 16 -16.98 6.00 -17.94
C ALA A 16 -15.69 6.70 -17.44
N PHE A 17 -14.87 7.21 -18.37
CA PHE A 17 -13.64 7.89 -18.03
C PHE A 17 -13.87 9.19 -17.23
N ARG A 18 -14.96 9.90 -17.47
CA ARG A 18 -15.34 11.04 -16.63
C ARG A 18 -15.59 10.61 -15.19
N GLN A 19 -16.34 9.53 -14.97
CA GLN A 19 -16.58 9.00 -13.62
C GLN A 19 -15.31 8.47 -12.96
N LEU A 20 -14.40 7.86 -13.74
CA LEU A 20 -13.13 7.33 -13.25
C LEU A 20 -12.14 8.42 -12.81
N LYS A 21 -12.23 9.63 -13.39
CA LYS A 21 -11.17 10.63 -13.34
C LYS A 21 -11.58 11.98 -12.74
N THR A 22 -12.84 12.19 -12.40
CA THR A 22 -13.34 13.46 -11.85
C THR A 22 -13.68 13.29 -10.37
N GLY A 23 -13.17 14.17 -9.52
CA GLY A 23 -13.29 14.05 -8.07
C GLY A 23 -12.57 12.81 -7.55
N VAL A 24 -13.16 12.12 -6.59
CA VAL A 24 -12.62 10.84 -6.08
C VAL A 24 -12.72 9.76 -7.17
N PRO A 25 -11.59 9.16 -7.61
CA PRO A 25 -11.61 8.07 -8.58
C PRO A 25 -12.44 6.89 -8.06
N LYS A 26 -13.40 6.44 -8.86
CA LYS A 26 -14.31 5.33 -8.51
C LYS A 26 -14.35 4.31 -9.65
N PRO A 27 -14.56 3.00 -9.37
CA PRO A 27 -14.69 1.99 -10.41
C PRO A 27 -15.97 2.22 -11.22
N VAL A 28 -15.93 1.90 -12.50
CA VAL A 28 -17.07 1.97 -13.42
C VAL A 28 -17.24 0.63 -14.11
N HIS A 29 -18.47 0.14 -14.13
CA HIS A 29 -18.86 -1.05 -14.88
C HIS A 29 -19.65 -0.65 -16.14
N LEU A 30 -19.17 -1.10 -17.31
CA LEU A 30 -19.87 -1.06 -18.57
C LEU A 30 -20.22 -2.48 -19.02
N ASP A 31 -21.49 -2.71 -19.27
CA ASP A 31 -21.99 -3.95 -19.84
C ASP A 31 -22.00 -3.83 -21.37
N PHE A 32 -21.30 -4.75 -22.04
CA PHE A 32 -21.17 -4.86 -23.50
C PHE A 32 -21.90 -6.11 -23.99
N PRO A 33 -23.17 -6.03 -24.36
CA PRO A 33 -23.86 -7.14 -24.98
C PRO A 33 -23.21 -7.61 -26.28
N GLY A 34 -23.37 -8.89 -26.61
CA GLY A 34 -22.74 -9.49 -27.80
C GLY A 34 -23.10 -8.77 -29.11
N GLU A 35 -24.34 -8.32 -29.24
CA GLU A 35 -24.81 -7.54 -30.39
C GLU A 35 -24.11 -6.17 -30.53
N ILE A 36 -23.65 -5.58 -29.41
CA ILE A 36 -22.89 -4.32 -29.43
C ILE A 36 -21.44 -4.59 -29.81
N SER A 37 -20.80 -5.58 -29.19
CA SER A 37 -19.38 -5.90 -29.45
C SER A 37 -19.15 -6.49 -30.83
N GLY A 38 -20.14 -7.17 -31.41
CA GLY A 38 -20.10 -7.74 -32.74
C GLY A 38 -20.54 -6.79 -33.88
N ALA A 39 -20.95 -5.56 -33.56
CA ALA A 39 -21.40 -4.61 -34.57
C ALA A 39 -20.29 -4.22 -35.55
N ARG A 40 -20.65 -4.09 -36.82
CA ARG A 40 -19.75 -3.66 -37.90
C ARG A 40 -20.22 -2.32 -38.41
N PHE A 41 -19.28 -1.47 -38.78
CA PHE A 41 -19.51 -0.18 -39.43
C PHE A 41 -18.77 -0.18 -40.76
N GLU A 42 -19.44 0.26 -41.81
CA GLU A 42 -18.83 0.35 -43.15
C GLU A 42 -18.12 1.68 -43.32
N GLU A 43 -18.67 2.74 -42.73
CA GLU A 43 -18.14 4.08 -42.84
C GLU A 43 -17.83 4.67 -41.44
N PRO A 44 -16.70 5.37 -41.27
CA PRO A 44 -16.36 6.03 -39.99
C PRO A 44 -17.41 7.04 -39.50
N GLY A 45 -18.17 7.64 -40.40
CA GLY A 45 -19.24 8.60 -40.12
C GLY A 45 -20.47 7.99 -39.42
N GLU A 46 -20.61 6.66 -39.44
CA GLU A 46 -21.66 5.98 -38.72
C GLU A 46 -21.43 5.98 -37.20
N LEU A 47 -20.16 6.16 -36.77
CA LEU A 47 -19.82 6.35 -35.38
C LEU A 47 -20.04 7.79 -34.94
N GLN A 48 -20.54 7.97 -33.74
CA GLN A 48 -20.63 9.29 -33.15
C GLN A 48 -19.23 9.93 -33.08
N TYR A 49 -19.13 11.22 -33.40
CA TYR A 49 -17.86 11.92 -33.34
C TYR A 49 -17.29 11.97 -31.92
N TYR A 50 -16.01 11.63 -31.79
CA TYR A 50 -15.28 11.71 -30.52
C TYR A 50 -14.51 13.02 -30.45
N HIS A 51 -14.79 13.82 -29.45
CA HIS A 51 -14.06 15.04 -29.14
C HIS A 51 -12.84 14.78 -28.29
N ASP A 52 -11.94 15.76 -28.17
CA ASP A 52 -10.83 15.70 -27.23
C ASP A 52 -11.34 15.48 -25.81
N LYS A 53 -10.57 14.70 -25.02
CA LYS A 53 -10.91 14.31 -23.65
C LYS A 53 -11.22 15.49 -22.72
N THR A 54 -10.60 16.65 -22.96
CA THR A 54 -10.81 17.88 -22.16
C THR A 54 -12.22 18.43 -22.26
N ARG A 55 -12.96 18.08 -23.32
CA ARG A 55 -14.36 18.49 -23.50
C ARG A 55 -15.37 17.61 -22.76
N TYR A 56 -14.93 16.47 -22.21
CA TYR A 56 -15.80 15.53 -21.51
C TYR A 56 -15.67 15.60 -20.00
N ARG A 57 -14.65 16.28 -19.47
CA ARG A 57 -14.43 16.46 -18.03
C ARG A 57 -13.76 17.79 -17.72
N THR A 58 -14.01 18.29 -16.52
CA THR A 58 -13.26 19.41 -15.96
C THR A 58 -12.02 18.92 -15.21
N GLU A 59 -10.99 19.72 -15.16
CA GLU A 59 -9.82 19.57 -14.30
C GLU A 59 -9.83 20.58 -13.14
N SER A 60 -10.93 21.34 -13.00
CA SER A 60 -11.10 22.27 -11.87
C SER A 60 -11.19 21.51 -10.56
N ARG A 61 -10.51 22.02 -9.54
CA ARG A 61 -10.52 21.48 -8.19
C ARG A 61 -11.63 22.15 -7.35
N ALA A 62 -12.22 21.40 -6.43
CA ALA A 62 -13.05 22.00 -5.39
C ALA A 62 -12.14 22.73 -4.38
N HIS A 63 -12.48 23.96 -4.03
CA HIS A 63 -11.77 24.76 -3.03
C HIS A 63 -12.54 24.75 -1.70
N PRO A 64 -11.85 24.82 -0.55
CA PRO A 64 -12.51 24.82 0.75
C PRO A 64 -13.23 26.14 1.02
N ASP A 65 -14.27 26.07 1.86
CA ASP A 65 -14.87 27.29 2.41
C ASP A 65 -13.85 27.98 3.34
N PRO A 66 -13.60 29.31 3.18
CA PRO A 66 -12.69 30.05 4.06
C PRO A 66 -13.06 30.00 5.55
N ALA A 67 -14.35 29.87 5.87
CA ALA A 67 -14.81 29.72 7.25
C ALA A 67 -14.37 28.38 7.86
N ASP A 68 -14.40 27.29 7.07
CA ASP A 68 -13.94 25.99 7.51
C ASP A 68 -12.41 25.96 7.70
N ILE A 69 -11.66 26.62 6.83
CA ILE A 69 -10.20 26.79 7.01
C ILE A 69 -9.91 27.56 8.30
N THR A 70 -10.65 28.66 8.57
CA THR A 70 -10.50 29.41 9.82
C THR A 70 -10.73 28.53 11.05
N ARG A 71 -11.77 27.68 11.03
CA ARG A 71 -12.06 26.73 12.11
C ARG A 71 -10.98 25.67 12.23
N ALA A 72 -10.49 25.12 11.12
CA ALA A 72 -9.40 24.14 11.12
C ALA A 72 -8.12 24.71 11.74
N VAL A 73 -7.75 25.94 11.36
CA VAL A 73 -6.60 26.64 11.95
C VAL A 73 -6.75 26.80 13.46
N GLN A 74 -7.94 27.17 13.94
CA GLN A 74 -8.22 27.28 15.38
C GLN A 74 -8.09 25.93 16.10
N MET A 75 -8.61 24.85 15.50
CA MET A 75 -8.49 23.51 16.07
C MET A 75 -7.03 23.05 16.10
N ILE A 76 -6.27 23.26 15.03
CA ILE A 76 -4.84 22.93 14.95
C ILE A 76 -4.03 23.77 15.96
N ALA A 77 -4.36 25.03 16.11
CA ALA A 77 -3.71 25.91 17.09
C ALA A 77 -3.98 25.49 18.55
N ALA A 78 -5.14 24.92 18.83
CA ALA A 78 -5.49 24.42 20.18
C ALA A 78 -4.88 23.06 20.50
N ALA A 79 -4.49 22.25 19.49
CA ALA A 79 -3.95 20.93 19.67
C ALA A 79 -2.48 20.96 20.11
N GLU A 80 -2.11 20.03 20.99
CA GLU A 80 -0.72 19.81 21.42
C GLU A 80 -0.07 18.65 20.66
N ARG A 81 -0.87 17.67 20.23
CA ARG A 81 -0.43 16.45 19.51
C ARG A 81 -1.24 16.24 18.23
N PRO A 82 -1.21 17.22 17.28
CA PRO A 82 -1.93 17.03 16.04
C PRO A 82 -1.27 15.98 15.15
N MET A 83 -2.10 15.20 14.44
CA MET A 83 -1.64 14.18 13.50
C MET A 83 -2.45 14.24 12.20
N ILE A 84 -1.77 14.21 11.07
CA ILE A 84 -2.38 13.99 9.76
C ILE A 84 -2.37 12.50 9.44
N VAL A 85 -3.51 11.97 9.00
CA VAL A 85 -3.59 10.67 8.32
C VAL A 85 -3.67 10.95 6.82
N ALA A 86 -2.54 10.76 6.14
CA ALA A 86 -2.45 10.92 4.70
C ALA A 86 -2.96 9.66 4.01
N SER A 87 -3.92 9.81 3.12
CA SER A 87 -4.61 8.70 2.48
C SER A 87 -4.49 8.74 0.94
N THR A 88 -5.20 7.88 0.25
CA THR A 88 -5.15 7.71 -1.21
C THR A 88 -5.41 9.01 -1.98
N GLY A 89 -6.24 9.91 -1.44
CA GLY A 89 -6.50 11.21 -2.04
C GLY A 89 -5.23 12.06 -2.21
N VAL A 90 -4.34 12.04 -1.22
CA VAL A 90 -3.03 12.73 -1.31
C VAL A 90 -2.22 12.25 -2.52
N PHE A 91 -2.27 10.96 -2.83
CA PHE A 91 -1.59 10.40 -4.01
C PHE A 91 -2.25 10.84 -5.32
N TYR A 92 -3.57 10.70 -5.42
CA TYR A 92 -4.29 11.03 -6.67
C TYR A 92 -4.29 12.52 -6.98
N ASP A 93 -4.35 13.38 -5.95
CA ASP A 93 -4.30 14.83 -6.10
C ASP A 93 -2.86 15.39 -6.10
N LYS A 94 -1.85 14.52 -5.93
CA LYS A 94 -0.42 14.86 -5.90
C LYS A 94 -0.08 15.90 -4.82
N ALA A 95 -0.73 15.79 -3.68
CA ALA A 95 -0.66 16.79 -2.61
C ALA A 95 0.51 16.59 -1.63
N TRP A 96 1.50 15.76 -1.95
CA TRP A 96 2.58 15.39 -1.02
C TRP A 96 3.55 16.53 -0.69
N GLU A 97 3.80 17.47 -1.62
CA GLU A 97 4.68 18.61 -1.36
C GLU A 97 4.04 19.58 -0.37
N VAL A 98 2.79 19.94 -0.59
CA VAL A 98 2.06 20.82 0.33
C VAL A 98 1.70 20.13 1.65
N LEU A 99 1.55 18.80 1.66
CA LEU A 99 1.43 18.02 2.90
C LEU A 99 2.69 18.17 3.77
N LEU A 100 3.87 18.08 3.16
CA LEU A 100 5.14 18.31 3.84
C LEU A 100 5.21 19.73 4.43
N GLU A 101 4.88 20.74 3.64
CA GLU A 101 4.87 22.14 4.08
C GLU A 101 3.95 22.35 5.30
N VAL A 102 2.72 21.84 5.26
CA VAL A 102 1.76 21.95 6.38
C VAL A 102 2.30 21.25 7.63
N ALA A 103 2.88 20.07 7.46
CA ALA A 103 3.43 19.30 8.57
C ALA A 103 4.61 20.03 9.24
N GLU A 104 5.57 20.50 8.46
CA GLU A 104 6.76 21.20 8.96
C GLU A 104 6.42 22.54 9.61
N LYS A 105 5.51 23.32 8.99
CA LYS A 105 5.14 24.65 9.46
C LYS A 105 4.56 24.62 10.87
N ASN A 106 3.97 23.51 11.28
CA ASN A 106 3.21 23.45 12.53
C ASN A 106 3.54 22.22 13.40
N ASP A 107 4.65 21.54 13.13
CA ASP A 107 5.06 20.28 13.80
C ASP A 107 3.90 19.28 13.94
N ILE A 108 3.21 19.02 12.82
CA ILE A 108 2.13 18.04 12.75
C ILE A 108 2.71 16.69 12.35
N ALA A 109 2.50 15.67 13.17
CA ALA A 109 2.90 14.32 12.81
C ALA A 109 2.10 13.79 11.60
N VAL A 110 2.71 12.95 10.78
CA VAL A 110 2.04 12.36 9.63
C VAL A 110 2.15 10.83 9.68
N THR A 111 1.02 10.14 9.59
CA THR A 111 0.95 8.71 9.32
C THR A 111 0.21 8.47 8.00
N GLU A 112 0.42 7.32 7.39
CA GLU A 112 -0.19 7.00 6.10
C GLU A 112 -1.18 5.84 6.21
N SER A 113 -2.35 6.01 5.60
CA SER A 113 -3.39 4.99 5.49
C SER A 113 -3.85 4.88 4.04
N ALA A 114 -3.03 4.26 3.20
CA ALA A 114 -3.29 4.10 1.77
C ALA A 114 -2.66 2.80 1.22
N PRO A 115 -3.16 2.27 0.10
CA PRO A 115 -2.48 1.19 -0.61
C PRO A 115 -1.12 1.62 -1.17
N GLN A 116 -0.94 2.91 -1.47
CA GLN A 116 0.35 3.48 -1.84
C GLN A 116 0.93 4.23 -0.64
N ARG A 117 2.23 4.09 -0.37
CA ARG A 117 2.95 4.79 0.69
C ARG A 117 4.11 5.60 0.16
N GLY A 118 4.55 6.55 0.97
CA GLY A 118 5.66 7.46 0.70
C GLY A 118 5.21 8.87 0.35
N HIS A 119 3.92 9.21 0.54
CA HIS A 119 3.45 10.60 0.40
C HIS A 119 4.10 11.50 1.44
N PHE A 120 4.52 10.90 2.55
CA PHE A 120 5.36 11.51 3.57
C PHE A 120 6.51 10.56 3.89
N SER A 121 7.75 11.01 3.72
CA SER A 121 8.93 10.16 3.86
C SER A 121 9.03 9.55 5.27
N ASP A 122 9.25 8.24 5.35
CA ASP A 122 9.52 7.54 6.62
C ASP A 122 10.84 8.04 7.29
N GLY A 123 11.74 8.65 6.52
CA GLY A 123 12.95 9.29 7.05
C GLY A 123 12.71 10.64 7.74
N HIS A 124 11.55 11.26 7.54
CA HIS A 124 11.25 12.57 8.10
C HIS A 124 10.99 12.51 9.61
N PRO A 125 11.49 13.46 10.44
CA PRO A 125 11.30 13.45 11.90
C PRO A 125 9.83 13.45 12.35
N LEU A 126 8.93 14.02 11.56
CA LEU A 126 7.48 14.07 11.82
C LEU A 126 6.73 12.82 11.30
N SER A 127 7.41 11.84 10.70
CA SER A 127 6.74 10.60 10.29
C SER A 127 6.39 9.73 11.50
N ALA A 128 5.10 9.39 11.62
CA ALA A 128 4.56 8.45 12.59
C ALA A 128 4.31 7.06 12.00
N SER A 129 4.66 6.82 10.73
CA SER A 129 4.44 5.52 10.06
C SER A 129 5.22 4.36 10.69
N THR A 130 6.35 4.65 11.34
CA THR A 130 7.15 3.71 12.14
C THR A 130 7.07 3.99 13.63
N GLY A 131 6.22 4.90 14.07
CA GLY A 131 6.02 5.27 15.46
C GLY A 131 4.55 5.16 15.87
N LEU A 132 3.91 4.03 15.56
CA LEU A 132 2.46 3.83 15.73
C LEU A 132 1.97 4.02 17.17
N ASP A 133 2.82 3.89 18.19
CA ASP A 133 2.42 4.14 19.57
C ASP A 133 2.09 5.62 19.82
N ALA A 134 2.69 6.54 19.06
CA ALA A 134 2.36 7.95 19.13
C ALA A 134 0.92 8.27 18.65
N VAL A 135 0.33 7.43 17.81
CA VAL A 135 -1.08 7.54 17.39
C VAL A 135 -2.03 7.58 18.58
N ARG A 136 -1.69 6.86 19.67
CA ARG A 136 -2.50 6.78 20.89
C ARG A 136 -2.49 8.04 21.74
N SER A 137 -1.59 8.97 21.46
CA SER A 137 -1.46 10.25 22.18
C SER A 137 -2.05 11.41 21.40
N ALA A 138 -2.45 11.23 20.15
CA ALA A 138 -2.96 12.32 19.31
C ALA A 138 -4.26 12.89 19.88
N ASP A 139 -4.34 14.22 19.98
CA ASP A 139 -5.51 14.97 20.47
C ASP A 139 -6.33 15.58 19.32
N LEU A 140 -5.75 15.69 18.14
CA LEU A 140 -6.40 16.10 16.91
C LEU A 140 -5.94 15.23 15.75
N VAL A 141 -6.87 14.67 15.00
CA VAL A 141 -6.62 13.90 13.79
C VAL A 141 -7.17 14.63 12.58
N ILE A 142 -6.33 14.84 11.57
CA ILE A 142 -6.70 15.44 10.30
C ILE A 142 -6.63 14.36 9.24
N LEU A 143 -7.77 13.80 8.85
CA LEU A 143 -7.86 12.80 7.81
C LEU A 143 -7.93 13.50 6.44
N VAL A 144 -6.91 13.29 5.61
CA VAL A 144 -6.81 13.88 4.28
C VAL A 144 -7.07 12.81 3.23
N GLY A 145 -8.20 12.93 2.55
CA GLY A 145 -8.68 12.02 1.52
C GLY A 145 -9.55 10.89 2.06
N GLN A 146 -9.36 9.70 1.56
CA GLN A 146 -10.18 8.52 1.75
C GLN A 146 -10.52 8.21 3.23
N TYR A 147 -11.58 7.44 3.44
CA TYR A 147 -11.98 6.99 4.77
C TYR A 147 -10.99 6.03 5.43
N CYS A 148 -10.99 6.00 6.75
CA CYS A 148 -10.20 5.08 7.56
C CYS A 148 -10.74 3.64 7.51
N MET A 149 -9.82 2.67 7.48
CA MET A 149 -10.11 1.24 7.62
C MET A 149 -9.82 0.75 9.05
N PRO A 150 -10.75 0.10 9.73
CA PRO A 150 -10.51 -0.39 11.09
C PRO A 150 -9.34 -1.35 11.24
N SER A 151 -9.03 -2.07 10.16
CA SER A 151 -8.00 -3.10 10.16
C SER A 151 -6.55 -2.60 10.11
N VAL A 152 -6.35 -1.31 9.86
CA VAL A 152 -5.00 -0.73 9.68
C VAL A 152 -4.58 0.26 10.78
N GLY A 153 -5.28 0.25 11.91
CA GLY A 153 -4.87 1.00 13.10
C GLY A 153 -5.44 2.41 13.22
N GLU A 154 -6.28 2.86 12.29
CA GLU A 154 -6.93 4.17 12.36
C GLU A 154 -7.80 4.34 13.60
N PHE A 155 -8.27 3.25 14.17
CA PHE A 155 -9.04 3.23 15.42
C PHE A 155 -8.18 3.09 16.68
N ALA A 156 -6.86 3.19 16.56
CA ALA A 156 -5.99 3.27 17.72
C ALA A 156 -5.94 4.69 18.33
N PHE A 157 -6.55 5.66 17.68
CA PHE A 157 -6.64 7.03 18.18
C PHE A 157 -7.50 7.09 19.46
N PRO A 158 -7.19 8.01 20.38
CA PRO A 158 -8.00 8.22 21.57
C PRO A 158 -9.46 8.54 21.21
N PRO A 159 -10.45 8.00 21.94
CA PRO A 159 -11.86 8.29 21.70
C PRO A 159 -12.21 9.79 21.83
N GLU A 160 -11.44 10.53 22.63
CA GLU A 160 -11.59 11.96 22.87
C GLU A 160 -10.89 12.84 21.82
N ALA A 161 -10.09 12.27 20.95
CA ALA A 161 -9.42 13.02 19.89
C ALA A 161 -10.45 13.70 18.97
N LYS A 162 -10.20 14.95 18.63
CA LYS A 162 -11.02 15.68 17.67
C LYS A 162 -10.65 15.29 16.24
N TRP A 163 -11.62 15.38 15.33
CA TRP A 163 -11.45 14.98 13.96
C TRP A 163 -11.79 16.08 12.97
N ILE A 164 -10.85 16.36 12.07
CA ILE A 164 -11.07 17.12 10.84
C ILE A 164 -10.99 16.13 9.67
N ARG A 165 -11.93 16.17 8.73
CA ARG A 165 -11.84 15.42 7.50
C ARG A 165 -11.88 16.32 6.28
N ILE A 166 -10.92 16.13 5.37
CA ILE A 166 -10.82 16.79 4.07
C ILE A 166 -11.10 15.73 3.00
N ASP A 167 -12.12 15.93 2.20
CA ASP A 167 -12.51 15.00 1.14
C ASP A 167 -13.29 15.75 0.05
N PRO A 168 -13.04 15.53 -1.25
CA PRO A 168 -13.81 16.16 -2.32
C PRO A 168 -15.24 15.62 -2.44
N ASP A 169 -15.56 14.47 -1.86
CA ASP A 169 -16.91 13.89 -1.83
C ASP A 169 -17.60 14.15 -0.49
N ALA A 170 -18.54 15.09 -0.48
CA ALA A 170 -19.30 15.43 0.72
C ALA A 170 -20.02 14.22 1.35
N THR A 171 -20.34 13.19 0.57
CA THR A 171 -21.03 11.99 1.08
C THR A 171 -20.12 11.04 1.84
N ASP A 172 -18.80 11.20 1.70
CA ASP A 172 -17.81 10.43 2.44
C ASP A 172 -17.45 11.08 3.80
N ILE A 173 -17.76 12.36 3.97
CA ILE A 173 -17.53 13.05 5.24
C ILE A 173 -18.44 12.49 6.34
N GLY A 174 -17.84 12.07 7.46
CA GLY A 174 -18.57 11.44 8.58
C GLY A 174 -19.02 9.99 8.33
N ARG A 175 -18.61 9.37 7.23
CA ARG A 175 -19.08 8.06 6.80
C ARG A 175 -18.84 6.93 7.81
N ASN A 176 -17.66 6.88 8.42
CA ASN A 176 -17.29 5.82 9.35
C ASN A 176 -17.10 6.29 10.79
N LEU A 177 -16.81 7.56 10.95
CA LEU A 177 -16.54 8.22 12.22
C LEU A 177 -17.29 9.54 12.30
N PRO A 178 -17.91 9.86 13.45
CA PRO A 178 -18.34 11.23 13.69
C PRO A 178 -17.12 12.14 13.65
N ILE A 179 -17.26 13.30 13.06
CA ILE A 179 -16.17 14.27 12.90
C ILE A 179 -16.59 15.64 13.46
N ASP A 180 -15.63 16.42 13.92
CA ASP A 180 -15.87 17.76 14.45
C ASP A 180 -15.93 18.83 13.35
N LEU A 181 -15.18 18.61 12.26
CA LEU A 181 -15.13 19.52 11.11
C LEU A 181 -14.94 18.75 9.81
N GLY A 182 -15.90 18.88 8.88
CA GLY A 182 -15.78 18.38 7.50
C GLY A 182 -15.43 19.52 6.56
N ILE A 183 -14.47 19.31 5.68
CA ILE A 183 -14.04 20.26 4.66
C ILE A 183 -14.21 19.58 3.28
N VAL A 184 -15.17 20.07 2.50
CA VAL A 184 -15.41 19.57 1.13
C VAL A 184 -14.47 20.33 0.19
N SER A 185 -13.39 19.66 -0.19
CA SER A 185 -12.34 20.25 -1.04
C SER A 185 -11.48 19.15 -1.66
N SER A 186 -10.80 19.47 -2.76
CA SER A 186 -9.64 18.65 -3.14
C SER A 186 -8.57 18.73 -2.05
N GLU A 187 -7.79 17.66 -1.92
CA GLU A 187 -6.78 17.52 -0.86
C GLU A 187 -5.71 18.60 -0.97
N SER A 188 -5.20 18.84 -2.19
CA SER A 188 -4.20 19.87 -2.43
C SER A 188 -4.72 21.26 -2.14
N ALA A 189 -5.93 21.64 -2.58
CA ALA A 189 -6.47 22.98 -2.36
C ALA A 189 -6.74 23.26 -0.88
N ALA A 190 -7.20 22.28 -0.10
CA ALA A 190 -7.37 22.45 1.34
C ALA A 190 -6.03 22.57 2.06
N LEU A 191 -5.04 21.74 1.70
CA LEU A 191 -3.70 21.82 2.28
C LEU A 191 -2.99 23.13 1.90
N GLU A 192 -3.13 23.61 0.66
CA GLU A 192 -2.63 24.93 0.23
C GLU A 192 -3.22 26.05 1.08
N ALA A 193 -4.54 26.05 1.30
CA ALA A 193 -5.20 27.03 2.15
C ALA A 193 -4.78 26.94 3.62
N LEU A 194 -4.54 25.74 4.14
CA LEU A 194 -3.99 25.54 5.47
C LEU A 194 -2.54 26.01 5.56
N ALA A 195 -1.70 25.71 4.56
CA ALA A 195 -0.31 26.17 4.51
C ALA A 195 -0.21 27.70 4.52
N GLU A 196 -1.11 28.39 3.81
CA GLU A 196 -1.19 29.85 3.81
C GLU A 196 -1.64 30.41 5.17
N ALA A 197 -2.67 29.82 5.77
CA ALA A 197 -3.33 30.37 6.95
C ALA A 197 -2.67 29.99 8.29
N LEU A 198 -1.94 28.86 8.36
CA LEU A 198 -1.31 28.40 9.59
C LEU A 198 -0.10 29.27 9.96
N PRO A 199 0.02 29.72 11.21
CA PRO A 199 1.27 30.31 11.70
C PRO A 199 2.33 29.23 11.90
N ASN A 200 3.60 29.63 11.90
CA ASN A 200 4.67 28.72 12.32
C ASN A 200 4.53 28.41 13.82
N ARG A 201 4.51 27.14 14.17
CA ARG A 201 4.45 26.68 15.54
C ARG A 201 5.31 25.45 15.76
N SER A 202 6.23 25.51 16.72
CA SER A 202 6.98 24.32 17.14
C SER A 202 6.27 23.63 18.31
N ARG A 203 6.27 22.27 18.27
CA ARG A 203 5.77 21.41 19.35
C ARG A 203 6.85 20.44 19.77
N GLN A 204 7.86 20.96 20.47
CA GLN A 204 9.05 20.21 20.85
C GLN A 204 8.72 18.92 21.60
N ALA A 205 7.80 18.98 22.58
CA ALA A 205 7.39 17.79 23.35
C ALA A 205 6.77 16.70 22.44
N TRP A 206 6.00 17.10 21.43
CA TRP A 206 5.41 16.17 20.47
C TRP A 206 6.48 15.53 19.59
N ARG A 207 7.45 16.28 19.12
CA ARG A 207 8.60 15.77 18.35
C ARG A 207 9.41 14.76 19.16
N GLU A 208 9.63 15.00 20.43
CA GLU A 208 10.34 14.10 21.35
C GLU A 208 9.56 12.80 21.60
N GLU A 209 8.23 12.90 21.75
CA GLU A 209 7.35 11.73 21.87
C GLU A 209 7.37 10.88 20.61
N LEU A 210 7.31 11.50 19.43
CA LEU A 210 7.45 10.83 18.13
C LEU A 210 8.80 10.13 18.00
N ALA A 211 9.88 10.80 18.35
CA ALA A 211 11.23 10.22 18.29
C ALA A 211 11.35 8.99 19.21
N SER A 212 10.77 9.07 20.41
CA SER A 212 10.74 7.95 21.35
C SER A 212 9.92 6.78 20.82
N ALA A 213 8.75 7.04 20.25
CA ALA A 213 7.89 6.00 19.66
C ALA A 213 8.56 5.30 18.46
N ARG A 214 9.26 6.07 17.61
CA ARG A 214 10.04 5.53 16.49
C ARG A 214 11.18 4.63 16.97
N LYS A 215 11.93 5.10 17.97
CA LYS A 215 13.00 4.30 18.56
C LYS A 215 12.47 2.99 19.16
N ALA A 216 11.39 3.04 19.92
CA ALA A 216 10.77 1.85 20.50
C ALA A 216 10.31 0.86 19.42
N PHE A 217 9.79 1.35 18.29
CA PHE A 217 9.42 0.52 17.14
C PHE A 217 10.65 -0.15 16.50
N ASP A 218 11.75 0.58 16.35
CA ASP A 218 12.99 0.04 15.77
C ASP A 218 13.64 -0.99 16.71
N ASP A 219 13.70 -0.71 18.02
CA ASP A 219 14.18 -1.66 19.04
C ASP A 219 13.36 -2.96 19.02
N GLN A 220 12.02 -2.86 19.00
CA GLN A 220 11.13 -4.01 18.90
C GLN A 220 11.27 -4.75 17.57
N SER A 221 11.56 -4.04 16.48
CA SER A 221 11.78 -4.65 15.17
C SER A 221 13.06 -5.47 15.15
N GLU A 222 14.10 -5.00 15.82
CA GLU A 222 15.35 -5.74 16.00
C GLU A 222 15.13 -6.99 16.87
N GLU A 223 14.38 -6.86 17.96
CA GLU A 223 14.01 -8.01 18.79
C GLU A 223 13.28 -9.08 17.95
N TYR A 224 12.31 -8.69 17.14
CA TYR A 224 11.57 -9.62 16.27
C TYR A 224 12.48 -10.31 15.25
N TYR A 225 13.48 -9.62 14.74
CA TYR A 225 14.47 -10.21 13.85
C TYR A 225 15.28 -11.28 14.56
N GLN A 226 15.79 -11.00 15.77
CA GLN A 226 16.59 -11.94 16.58
C GLN A 226 15.75 -13.18 16.94
N LEU A 227 14.49 -12.99 17.32
CA LEU A 227 13.56 -14.08 17.57
C LEU A 227 13.28 -14.90 16.30
N GLY A 228 13.18 -14.23 15.15
CA GLY A 228 13.03 -14.88 13.85
C GLY A 228 14.24 -15.73 13.46
N LEU A 229 15.45 -15.26 13.71
CA LEU A 229 16.68 -16.03 13.50
C LEU A 229 16.71 -17.29 14.37
N LYS A 230 16.38 -17.14 15.65
CA LYS A 230 16.29 -18.27 16.56
C LYS A 230 15.27 -19.31 16.09
N TYR A 231 14.06 -18.86 15.70
CA TYR A 231 13.04 -19.73 15.16
C TYR A 231 13.53 -20.48 13.90
N SER A 232 14.21 -19.76 13.00
CA SER A 232 14.72 -20.32 11.76
C SER A 232 15.73 -21.45 12.03
N ALA A 233 16.63 -21.25 12.99
CA ALA A 233 17.60 -22.28 13.43
C ALA A 233 16.92 -23.47 14.10
N ASP A 234 15.90 -23.23 14.95
CA ASP A 234 15.20 -24.31 15.67
C ASP A 234 14.32 -25.17 14.74
N THR A 235 13.94 -24.66 13.57
CA THR A 235 12.94 -25.30 12.69
C THR A 235 13.47 -25.70 11.29
N ASP A 236 14.72 -25.42 11.01
CA ASP A 236 15.34 -25.63 9.69
C ASP A 236 14.47 -25.02 8.56
N SER A 237 14.10 -23.75 8.75
CA SER A 237 13.25 -23.01 7.82
C SER A 237 13.52 -21.51 7.93
N ILE A 238 12.92 -20.68 7.07
CA ILE A 238 13.11 -19.25 7.15
C ILE A 238 11.87 -18.56 7.77
N HIS A 239 12.07 -17.72 8.78
CA HIS A 239 10.96 -16.96 9.37
C HIS A 239 10.68 -15.68 8.59
N PRO A 240 9.40 -15.26 8.41
CA PRO A 240 9.06 -14.04 7.64
C PRO A 240 9.69 -12.75 8.17
N ALA A 241 9.96 -12.65 9.48
CA ALA A 241 10.65 -11.48 10.04
C ALA A 241 12.10 -11.38 9.54
N VAL A 242 12.76 -12.51 9.32
CA VAL A 242 14.10 -12.56 8.73
C VAL A 242 14.04 -12.05 7.29
N ILE A 243 13.10 -12.54 6.49
CA ILE A 243 12.91 -12.07 5.11
C ILE A 243 12.70 -10.54 5.08
N GLY A 244 11.84 -10.03 5.97
CA GLY A 244 11.56 -8.60 6.06
C GLY A 244 12.78 -7.76 6.41
N LYS A 245 13.58 -8.20 7.39
CA LYS A 245 14.79 -7.48 7.84
C LYS A 245 15.91 -7.54 6.80
N GLU A 246 16.15 -8.70 6.18
CA GLU A 246 17.15 -8.84 5.14
C GLU A 246 16.81 -7.98 3.91
N LEU A 247 15.53 -7.94 3.52
CA LEU A 247 15.04 -7.07 2.46
C LEU A 247 15.22 -5.60 2.84
N ASN A 248 14.90 -5.19 4.07
CA ASN A 248 15.12 -3.83 4.57
C ASN A 248 16.60 -3.44 4.47
N SER A 249 17.49 -4.31 4.95
CA SER A 249 18.93 -4.07 4.93
C SER A 249 19.45 -3.93 3.50
N PHE A 250 18.95 -4.75 2.58
CA PHE A 250 19.33 -4.72 1.19
C PHE A 250 18.86 -3.44 0.47
N LEU A 251 17.60 -3.05 0.68
CA LEU A 251 16.99 -1.92 -0.02
C LEU A 251 17.38 -0.54 0.52
N TYR A 252 17.61 -0.43 1.82
CA TYR A 252 17.69 0.90 2.47
C TYR A 252 19.00 1.16 3.21
N ASN A 253 19.83 0.14 3.39
CA ASN A 253 21.09 0.26 4.14
C ASN A 253 22.31 -0.32 3.37
N GLY A 254 22.15 -0.59 2.08
CA GLY A 254 23.17 -1.09 1.18
C GLY A 254 23.64 -0.04 0.18
N ASP A 255 24.02 -0.51 -1.00
CA ASP A 255 24.55 0.33 -2.10
C ASP A 255 23.42 0.96 -2.96
N ILE A 256 22.16 0.56 -2.75
CA ILE A 256 20.98 1.06 -3.45
C ILE A 256 20.52 2.34 -2.75
N ALA A 257 20.18 3.39 -3.51
CA ALA A 257 19.58 4.58 -2.91
C ALA A 257 18.23 4.23 -2.24
N PRO A 258 17.96 4.67 -1.00
CA PRO A 258 16.80 4.22 -0.23
C PRO A 258 15.45 4.46 -0.92
N ASP A 259 15.36 5.45 -1.81
CA ASP A 259 14.16 5.81 -2.56
C ASP A 259 14.14 5.27 -4.00
N GLU A 260 15.19 4.53 -4.43
CA GLU A 260 15.32 4.04 -5.82
C GLU A 260 14.25 3.02 -6.18
N THR A 261 14.15 1.96 -5.38
CA THR A 261 13.32 0.81 -5.72
C THR A 261 11.86 1.00 -5.33
N THR A 262 10.94 0.44 -6.13
CA THR A 262 9.52 0.35 -5.77
C THR A 262 9.21 -1.06 -5.27
N VAL A 263 8.37 -1.16 -4.23
CA VAL A 263 8.03 -2.43 -3.59
C VAL A 263 6.54 -2.71 -3.68
N VAL A 264 6.17 -3.86 -4.22
CA VAL A 264 4.81 -4.40 -4.17
C VAL A 264 4.68 -5.27 -2.92
N SER A 265 3.90 -4.83 -1.95
CA SER A 265 3.67 -5.58 -0.71
C SER A 265 2.34 -6.33 -0.78
N GLY A 266 2.41 -7.65 -0.71
CA GLY A 266 1.25 -8.54 -0.69
C GLY A 266 1.40 -9.67 0.32
N GLY A 267 0.51 -10.67 0.18
CA GLY A 267 0.48 -11.82 1.07
C GLY A 267 -0.03 -11.50 2.48
N TYR A 268 -0.88 -12.36 3.03
CA TYR A 268 -1.45 -12.12 4.36
C TYR A 268 -0.45 -12.45 5.48
N GLY A 269 0.14 -13.64 5.45
CA GLY A 269 1.09 -14.10 6.47
C GLY A 269 2.38 -13.30 6.45
N ILE A 270 3.09 -13.33 5.33
CA ILE A 270 4.36 -12.62 5.18
C ILE A 270 4.18 -11.10 5.27
N GLY A 271 3.12 -10.53 4.70
CA GLY A 271 2.89 -9.08 4.72
C GLY A 271 2.80 -8.49 6.13
N ARG A 272 2.37 -9.26 7.13
CA ARG A 272 2.32 -8.81 8.52
C ARG A 272 3.71 -8.56 9.11
N TYR A 273 4.69 -9.35 8.70
CA TYR A 273 6.07 -9.21 9.16
C TYR A 273 6.86 -8.22 8.30
N THR A 274 6.75 -8.31 6.97
CA THR A 274 7.53 -7.47 6.07
C THR A 274 7.15 -6.00 6.14
N ARG A 275 5.86 -5.65 6.34
CA ARG A 275 5.42 -4.25 6.53
C ARG A 275 6.14 -3.53 7.66
N ARG A 276 6.56 -4.26 8.69
CA ARG A 276 7.33 -3.72 9.80
C ARG A 276 8.68 -3.18 9.35
N TYR A 277 9.28 -3.80 8.35
CA TYR A 277 10.64 -3.49 7.89
C TYR A 277 10.67 -2.63 6.61
N LEU A 278 9.57 -2.60 5.85
CA LEU A 278 9.50 -1.78 4.64
C LEU A 278 9.40 -0.29 4.98
N ARG A 279 10.13 0.52 4.24
CA ARG A 279 10.18 1.99 4.35
C ARG A 279 9.83 2.63 3.02
N ALA A 280 9.23 3.81 3.08
CA ALA A 280 8.92 4.60 1.91
C ALA A 280 9.47 6.02 2.06
N PHE A 281 10.24 6.47 1.09
CA PHE A 281 10.94 7.75 1.08
C PHE A 281 10.44 8.69 -0.01
N ARG A 282 9.68 8.19 -0.97
CA ARG A 282 9.05 8.95 -2.05
C ARG A 282 7.63 8.47 -2.34
N PRO A 283 6.78 9.33 -2.96
CA PRO A 283 5.39 8.97 -3.27
C PRO A 283 5.28 7.68 -4.09
N GLY A 284 4.40 6.77 -3.67
CA GLY A 284 4.13 5.51 -4.35
C GLY A 284 5.29 4.51 -4.35
N GLN A 285 6.27 4.66 -3.48
CA GLN A 285 7.39 3.71 -3.38
C GLN A 285 6.95 2.33 -2.89
N ILE A 286 5.96 2.27 -2.01
CA ILE A 286 5.33 1.00 -1.61
C ILE A 286 3.91 0.96 -2.17
N CYS A 287 3.59 -0.12 -2.86
CA CYS A 287 2.26 -0.44 -3.35
C CYS A 287 1.75 -1.70 -2.67
N ASN A 288 0.59 -1.61 -1.99
CA ASN A 288 -0.03 -2.75 -1.33
C ASN A 288 -1.17 -3.31 -2.18
N GLY A 289 -0.96 -4.49 -2.77
CA GLY A 289 -1.91 -5.11 -3.69
C GLY A 289 -3.22 -5.60 -3.06
N ALA A 290 -3.21 -5.92 -1.77
CA ALA A 290 -4.35 -6.54 -1.08
C ALA A 290 -5.08 -5.62 -0.11
N TYR A 291 -4.92 -4.31 -0.20
CA TYR A 291 -5.23 -3.36 0.86
C TYR A 291 -6.69 -3.42 1.36
N GLN A 292 -7.65 -2.90 0.61
CA GLN A 292 -9.03 -2.72 1.11
C GLN A 292 -9.87 -3.97 1.07
N TYR A 293 -9.72 -4.77 0.04
CA TYR A 293 -10.54 -5.95 -0.18
C TYR A 293 -9.94 -7.23 0.40
N GLY A 294 -8.71 -7.15 0.94
CA GLY A 294 -8.00 -8.33 1.42
C GLY A 294 -7.77 -9.37 0.32
N ALA A 295 -7.69 -8.93 -0.94
CA ALA A 295 -7.51 -9.81 -2.07
C ALA A 295 -6.15 -10.48 -2.02
N ILE A 296 -6.11 -11.80 -2.17
CA ILE A 296 -4.89 -12.60 -2.27
C ILE A 296 -4.66 -12.92 -3.74
N GLY A 297 -3.41 -12.77 -4.20
CA GLY A 297 -3.00 -13.17 -5.53
C GLY A 297 -2.78 -12.08 -6.58
N PRO A 298 -3.18 -10.81 -6.39
CA PRO A 298 -2.91 -9.79 -7.41
C PRO A 298 -1.45 -9.32 -7.43
N ASP A 299 -0.60 -9.75 -6.50
CA ASP A 299 0.71 -9.17 -6.21
C ASP A 299 1.66 -9.23 -7.41
N ILE A 300 1.73 -10.36 -8.13
CA ILE A 300 2.58 -10.49 -9.33
C ILE A 300 2.00 -9.68 -10.49
N GLY A 301 0.67 -9.65 -10.64
CA GLY A 301 0.02 -8.77 -11.62
C GLY A 301 0.27 -7.29 -11.33
N TYR A 302 0.27 -6.87 -10.06
CA TYR A 302 0.71 -5.52 -9.68
C TYR A 302 2.18 -5.28 -10.03
N ALA A 303 3.06 -6.26 -9.85
CA ALA A 303 4.46 -6.13 -10.24
C ALA A 303 4.63 -5.91 -11.74
N VAL A 304 3.80 -6.53 -12.59
CA VAL A 304 3.75 -6.24 -14.03
C VAL A 304 3.40 -4.76 -14.27
N GLY A 305 2.32 -4.28 -13.66
CA GLY A 305 1.86 -2.89 -13.86
C GLY A 305 2.83 -1.85 -13.32
N VAL A 306 3.32 -2.04 -12.09
CA VAL A 306 4.30 -1.15 -11.45
C VAL A 306 5.61 -1.17 -12.22
N GLY A 307 6.10 -2.35 -12.61
CA GLY A 307 7.32 -2.49 -13.38
C GLY A 307 7.25 -1.82 -14.76
N ALA A 308 6.12 -1.95 -15.45
CA ALA A 308 5.88 -1.23 -16.70
C ALA A 308 5.90 0.31 -16.48
N ALA A 309 5.28 0.80 -15.42
CA ALA A 309 5.32 2.22 -15.07
C ALA A 309 6.75 2.72 -14.79
N VAL A 310 7.56 1.93 -14.07
CA VAL A 310 8.98 2.23 -13.79
C VAL A 310 9.79 2.20 -15.08
N GLN A 311 9.63 1.18 -15.93
CA GLN A 311 10.34 1.11 -17.22
C GLN A 311 10.05 2.31 -18.13
N HIS A 312 8.82 2.81 -18.11
CA HIS A 312 8.43 3.98 -18.91
C HIS A 312 8.71 5.31 -18.21
N GLY A 313 9.11 5.32 -16.96
CA GLY A 313 9.34 6.53 -16.19
C GLY A 313 8.06 7.34 -15.98
N VAL A 314 6.96 6.68 -15.61
CA VAL A 314 5.64 7.30 -15.45
C VAL A 314 5.40 7.68 -13.98
N GLY A 315 4.89 8.89 -13.75
CA GLY A 315 4.52 9.37 -12.43
C GLY A 315 5.71 9.54 -11.48
N PRO A 316 5.55 9.27 -10.17
CA PRO A 316 6.61 9.40 -9.17
C PRO A 316 7.82 8.47 -9.38
N GLN A 317 7.71 7.50 -10.31
CA GLN A 317 8.79 6.58 -10.67
C GLN A 317 9.77 7.16 -11.71
N ALA A 318 9.44 8.30 -12.31
CA ALA A 318 10.23 8.90 -13.39
C ALA A 318 11.73 9.11 -13.06
N PRO A 319 12.13 9.53 -11.84
CA PRO A 319 13.52 9.71 -11.48
C PRO A 319 14.34 8.41 -11.53
N TYR A 320 13.68 7.26 -11.35
CA TYR A 320 14.30 5.93 -11.29
C TYR A 320 13.81 5.03 -12.44
N LYS A 321 13.72 5.61 -13.63
CA LYS A 321 13.31 4.88 -14.83
C LYS A 321 14.20 3.65 -15.06
N GLY A 322 13.57 2.48 -15.16
CA GLY A 322 14.25 1.22 -15.41
C GLY A 322 14.85 0.53 -14.17
N ALA A 323 14.73 1.11 -12.99
CA ALA A 323 15.19 0.48 -11.75
C ALA A 323 14.45 -0.85 -11.47
N PRO A 324 15.13 -1.86 -10.90
CA PRO A 324 14.48 -3.08 -10.45
C PRO A 324 13.38 -2.79 -9.42
N ILE A 325 12.30 -3.55 -9.50
CA ILE A 325 11.23 -3.52 -8.49
C ILE A 325 11.24 -4.80 -7.66
N PHE A 326 10.79 -4.68 -6.43
CA PHE A 326 10.66 -5.81 -5.52
C PHE A 326 9.19 -6.10 -5.22
N GLY A 327 8.88 -7.36 -4.93
CA GLY A 327 7.57 -7.76 -4.49
C GLY A 327 7.64 -8.83 -3.42
N VAL A 328 6.63 -8.85 -2.54
CA VAL A 328 6.52 -9.84 -1.47
C VAL A 328 5.13 -10.46 -1.54
N THR A 329 5.03 -11.77 -1.56
CA THR A 329 3.77 -12.51 -1.52
C THR A 329 3.90 -13.84 -0.78
N GLY A 330 2.80 -14.50 -0.47
CA GLY A 330 2.78 -15.86 0.03
C GLY A 330 2.66 -16.89 -1.11
N ASP A 331 2.85 -18.17 -0.78
CA ASP A 331 2.68 -19.29 -1.70
C ASP A 331 1.28 -19.36 -2.33
N ALA A 332 0.23 -19.18 -1.55
CA ALA A 332 -1.13 -19.08 -2.08
C ALA A 332 -1.29 -17.90 -3.05
N GLY A 333 -0.73 -16.74 -2.71
CA GLY A 333 -0.75 -15.54 -3.57
C GLY A 333 -0.02 -15.79 -4.89
N ALA A 334 1.17 -16.40 -4.83
CA ALA A 334 1.94 -16.78 -6.01
C ALA A 334 1.15 -17.75 -6.89
N GLY A 335 0.48 -18.75 -6.30
CA GLY A 335 -0.32 -19.72 -7.03
C GLY A 335 -1.43 -19.12 -7.89
N TYR A 336 -1.98 -17.96 -7.52
CA TYR A 336 -3.03 -17.30 -8.31
C TYR A 336 -2.51 -16.62 -9.58
N SER A 337 -1.29 -16.10 -9.57
CA SER A 337 -0.80 -15.23 -10.64
C SER A 337 0.65 -15.50 -11.09
N ILE A 338 1.21 -16.67 -10.75
CA ILE A 338 2.59 -17.03 -11.11
C ILE A 338 2.84 -17.02 -12.63
N MET A 339 1.79 -17.28 -13.42
CA MET A 339 1.87 -17.26 -14.88
C MET A 339 2.19 -15.84 -15.44
N GLU A 340 2.01 -14.79 -14.66
CA GLU A 340 2.42 -13.44 -15.05
C GLU A 340 3.94 -13.28 -15.18
N PHE A 341 4.72 -14.26 -14.73
CA PHE A 341 6.15 -14.31 -15.01
C PHE A 341 6.47 -14.48 -16.50
N GLU A 342 5.56 -15.07 -17.30
CA GLU A 342 5.66 -15.03 -18.76
C GLU A 342 5.64 -13.58 -19.27
N THR A 343 4.70 -12.79 -18.78
CA THR A 343 4.59 -11.36 -19.13
C THR A 343 5.82 -10.58 -18.68
N LEU A 344 6.29 -10.79 -17.44
CA LEU A 344 7.50 -10.16 -16.92
C LEU A 344 8.73 -10.49 -17.79
N SER A 345 8.91 -11.76 -18.14
CA SER A 345 10.04 -12.25 -18.97
C SER A 345 9.95 -11.70 -20.40
N LYS A 346 8.78 -11.77 -21.02
CA LYS A 346 8.54 -11.31 -22.39
C LYS A 346 8.87 -9.82 -22.58
N TYR A 347 8.48 -9.00 -21.62
CA TYR A 347 8.68 -7.55 -21.69
C TYR A 347 9.93 -7.08 -20.93
N ARG A 348 10.74 -8.01 -20.41
CA ARG A 348 11.94 -7.72 -19.62
C ARG A 348 11.69 -6.72 -18.50
N ILE A 349 10.63 -6.94 -17.75
CA ILE A 349 10.29 -6.13 -16.59
C ILE A 349 11.14 -6.62 -15.40
N PRO A 350 12.06 -5.80 -14.86
CA PRO A 350 13.04 -6.23 -13.87
C PRO A 350 12.41 -6.37 -12.48
N ALA A 351 11.50 -7.32 -12.32
CA ALA A 351 10.78 -7.59 -11.07
C ALA A 351 11.40 -8.75 -10.29
N ILE A 352 11.64 -8.55 -9.00
CA ILE A 352 12.16 -9.56 -8.07
C ILE A 352 11.06 -9.86 -7.06
N MET A 353 10.41 -11.03 -7.19
CA MET A 353 9.34 -11.45 -6.30
C MET A 353 9.85 -12.41 -5.23
N ILE A 354 9.58 -12.10 -3.96
CA ILE A 354 9.91 -12.93 -2.81
C ILE A 354 8.64 -13.65 -2.37
N VAL A 355 8.66 -14.97 -2.43
CA VAL A 355 7.55 -15.84 -2.04
C VAL A 355 7.87 -16.52 -0.72
N TYR A 356 7.08 -16.24 0.31
CA TYR A 356 7.11 -17.02 1.54
C TYR A 356 6.27 -18.27 1.35
N ASN A 357 6.96 -19.40 1.25
CA ASN A 357 6.37 -20.70 0.98
C ASN A 357 6.32 -21.55 2.27
N ASN A 358 5.22 -21.45 2.99
CA ASN A 358 4.98 -22.28 4.19
C ASN A 358 4.10 -23.51 3.89
N ASN A 359 3.85 -23.79 2.62
CA ASN A 359 3.04 -24.90 2.14
C ASN A 359 1.58 -24.88 2.65
N ALA A 360 1.04 -23.67 2.87
CA ALA A 360 -0.32 -23.51 3.37
C ALA A 360 -0.95 -22.19 2.95
N TRP A 361 -2.23 -22.22 2.65
CA TRP A 361 -3.00 -20.99 2.47
C TRP A 361 -3.21 -20.31 3.82
N GLY A 362 -2.42 -19.27 4.06
CA GLY A 362 -2.45 -18.52 5.31
C GLY A 362 -1.83 -19.31 6.46
N VAL A 363 -2.06 -18.79 7.64
CA VAL A 363 -1.55 -19.31 8.91
C VAL A 363 -2.72 -19.36 9.89
N TRP A 364 -3.61 -20.31 9.71
CA TRP A 364 -4.81 -20.41 10.53
C TRP A 364 -4.53 -21.06 11.88
N PRO A 365 -5.15 -20.55 12.97
CA PRO A 365 -5.03 -21.19 14.27
C PRO A 365 -5.69 -22.58 14.26
N SER A 366 -4.99 -23.56 14.81
CA SER A 366 -5.47 -24.94 14.96
C SER A 366 -6.63 -25.10 15.96
N GLY A 367 -7.03 -24.04 16.66
CA GLY A 367 -7.94 -24.08 17.80
C GLY A 367 -9.43 -23.93 17.54
N GLY A 368 -9.86 -23.92 16.32
CA GLY A 368 -11.25 -23.66 15.96
C GLY A 368 -12.17 -24.89 15.87
N GLY A 369 -12.36 -25.65 16.92
CA GLY A 369 -13.40 -26.67 17.01
C GLY A 369 -13.39 -27.76 15.92
N ARG A 370 -14.35 -28.70 15.97
CA ARG A 370 -14.42 -29.86 15.02
C ARG A 370 -14.53 -29.48 13.54
N GLY A 371 -15.04 -28.28 13.21
CA GLY A 371 -15.12 -27.80 11.83
C GLY A 371 -13.77 -27.39 11.25
N ALA A 372 -12.91 -26.77 12.05
CA ALA A 372 -11.56 -26.33 11.63
C ALA A 372 -10.63 -27.52 11.29
N VAL A 373 -10.74 -28.62 12.02
CA VAL A 373 -9.95 -29.82 11.75
C VAL A 373 -10.31 -30.44 10.39
N ARG A 374 -11.57 -30.44 10.00
CA ARG A 374 -12.02 -30.94 8.69
C ARG A 374 -11.60 -30.03 7.53
N ALA A 375 -11.52 -28.70 7.77
CA ALA A 375 -11.14 -27.74 6.77
C ALA A 375 -9.61 -27.64 6.58
N GLN A 376 -8.79 -28.20 7.46
CA GLN A 376 -7.33 -28.15 7.38
C GLN A 376 -6.78 -28.61 6.03
N HIS A 377 -7.33 -29.68 5.47
CA HIS A 377 -6.89 -30.20 4.18
C HIS A 377 -7.10 -29.22 3.01
N MET A 378 -8.03 -28.30 3.12
CA MET A 378 -8.28 -27.28 2.08
C MET A 378 -7.21 -26.19 2.05
N TYR A 379 -6.51 -25.98 3.16
CA TYR A 379 -5.49 -24.94 3.30
C TYR A 379 -4.06 -25.46 3.18
N LEU A 380 -3.87 -26.77 3.12
CA LEU A 380 -2.55 -27.38 3.03
C LEU A 380 -2.20 -27.64 1.57
N PHE A 381 -1.02 -27.18 1.17
CA PHE A 381 -0.44 -27.46 -0.13
C PHE A 381 0.51 -28.63 -0.05
N GLN A 382 0.92 -29.13 -1.22
CA GLN A 382 2.02 -30.08 -1.32
C GLN A 382 3.29 -29.48 -0.71
N GLU A 383 4.04 -30.30 0.02
CA GLU A 383 5.27 -29.85 0.66
C GLU A 383 6.36 -29.52 -0.35
N ASN A 384 7.14 -28.52 -0.04
CA ASN A 384 8.32 -28.11 -0.80
C ASN A 384 8.03 -27.81 -2.28
N LEU A 385 6.90 -27.11 -2.55
CA LEU A 385 6.60 -26.65 -3.89
C LEU A 385 7.72 -25.73 -4.41
N ARG A 386 8.20 -26.04 -5.60
CA ARG A 386 9.32 -25.37 -6.25
C ARG A 386 8.83 -24.28 -7.20
N TYR A 387 8.32 -23.17 -6.64
CA TYR A 387 7.89 -22.01 -7.43
C TYR A 387 9.04 -21.41 -8.24
N ASP A 388 10.28 -21.49 -7.73
CA ASP A 388 11.50 -21.11 -8.43
C ASP A 388 11.64 -21.88 -9.75
N LYS A 389 11.37 -23.17 -9.78
CA LYS A 389 11.43 -23.98 -11.01
C LYS A 389 10.29 -23.68 -11.99
N VAL A 390 9.13 -23.26 -11.49
CA VAL A 390 8.02 -22.84 -12.34
C VAL A 390 8.40 -21.59 -13.13
N VAL A 391 8.98 -20.59 -12.49
CA VAL A 391 9.34 -19.34 -13.17
C VAL A 391 10.54 -19.50 -14.10
N GLU A 392 11.47 -20.43 -13.82
CA GLU A 392 12.53 -20.78 -14.76
C GLU A 392 11.97 -21.31 -16.08
N ALA A 393 10.92 -22.13 -16.02
CA ALA A 393 10.23 -22.61 -17.21
C ALA A 393 9.51 -21.49 -17.99
N LEU A 394 9.23 -20.35 -17.36
CA LEU A 394 8.65 -19.16 -17.96
C LEU A 394 9.69 -18.11 -18.41
N GLY A 395 11.00 -18.48 -18.37
CA GLY A 395 12.08 -17.61 -18.83
C GLY A 395 12.62 -16.60 -17.79
N ALA A 396 12.23 -16.74 -16.54
CA ALA A 396 12.74 -15.94 -15.43
C ALA A 396 13.87 -16.70 -14.68
N HIS A 397 14.50 -16.03 -13.69
CA HIS A 397 15.46 -16.65 -12.79
C HIS A 397 14.78 -17.10 -11.49
N GLY A 398 15.11 -18.30 -11.01
CA GLY A 398 14.59 -18.89 -9.78
C GLY A 398 15.67 -19.12 -8.72
N GLU A 399 15.40 -18.68 -7.48
CA GLU A 399 16.22 -18.96 -6.30
C GLU A 399 15.42 -19.76 -5.28
N TYR A 400 16.03 -20.71 -4.62
CA TYR A 400 15.43 -21.46 -3.52
C TYR A 400 16.23 -21.24 -2.24
N VAL A 401 15.59 -20.62 -1.27
CA VAL A 401 16.20 -20.20 -0.02
C VAL A 401 15.55 -20.95 1.14
N THR A 402 16.36 -21.65 1.91
CA THR A 402 15.93 -22.48 3.04
C THR A 402 16.50 -22.02 4.37
N SER A 403 17.50 -21.13 4.36
CA SER A 403 18.11 -20.58 5.58
C SER A 403 18.37 -19.08 5.48
N PRO A 404 18.46 -18.38 6.63
CA PRO A 404 18.72 -16.93 6.67
C PRO A 404 19.94 -16.48 5.88
N GLU A 405 21.03 -17.23 5.92
CA GLU A 405 22.34 -16.87 5.33
C GLU A 405 22.27 -16.81 3.79
N GLN A 406 21.31 -17.51 3.20
CA GLN A 406 21.10 -17.55 1.75
C GLN A 406 20.36 -16.32 1.22
N MET A 407 19.64 -15.55 2.08
CA MET A 407 18.78 -14.44 1.65
C MET A 407 19.56 -13.33 0.96
N LYS A 408 20.57 -12.77 1.61
CA LYS A 408 21.34 -11.65 1.05
C LYS A 408 22.04 -12.02 -0.27
N PRO A 409 22.74 -13.18 -0.40
CA PRO A 409 23.30 -13.60 -1.67
C PRO A 409 22.26 -13.80 -2.78
N ALA A 410 21.07 -14.34 -2.47
CA ALA A 410 20.00 -14.51 -3.44
C ALA A 410 19.46 -13.15 -3.92
N LEU A 411 19.19 -12.23 -2.99
CA LEU A 411 18.78 -10.86 -3.32
C LEU A 411 19.78 -10.17 -4.26
N GLN A 412 21.08 -10.31 -3.98
CA GLN A 412 22.13 -9.70 -4.82
C GLN A 412 22.15 -10.29 -6.23
N ARG A 413 22.11 -11.61 -6.37
CA ARG A 413 22.08 -12.25 -7.71
C ARG A 413 20.85 -11.84 -8.50
N CYS A 414 19.68 -11.85 -7.88
CA CYS A 414 18.43 -11.43 -8.53
C CYS A 414 18.47 -9.95 -8.94
N TYR A 415 19.01 -9.08 -8.06
CA TYR A 415 19.16 -7.66 -8.37
C TYR A 415 20.11 -7.43 -9.54
N ASP A 416 21.26 -8.10 -9.55
CA ASP A 416 22.22 -7.99 -10.62
C ASP A 416 21.65 -8.40 -11.98
N LEU A 417 20.91 -9.51 -12.04
CA LEU A 417 20.22 -9.96 -13.25
C LEU A 417 19.13 -8.98 -13.69
N ALA A 418 18.34 -8.50 -12.75
CA ALA A 418 17.28 -7.54 -13.04
C ALA A 418 17.84 -6.21 -13.55
N ALA A 419 18.86 -5.66 -12.88
CA ALA A 419 19.44 -4.36 -13.21
C ALA A 419 20.26 -4.39 -14.52
N LYS A 420 21.02 -5.47 -14.78
CA LYS A 420 21.92 -5.57 -15.93
C LYS A 420 21.26 -6.12 -17.19
N GLU A 421 20.32 -7.06 -17.02
CA GLU A 421 19.78 -7.84 -18.12
C GLU A 421 18.25 -7.71 -18.26
N GLY A 422 17.57 -7.09 -17.28
CA GLY A 422 16.11 -6.99 -17.26
C GLY A 422 15.44 -8.35 -17.02
N ILE A 423 16.14 -9.33 -16.42
CA ILE A 423 15.61 -10.67 -16.15
C ILE A 423 14.81 -10.63 -14.85
N PRO A 424 13.50 -10.93 -14.88
CA PRO A 424 12.72 -11.06 -13.65
C PRO A 424 13.15 -12.28 -12.85
N SER A 425 12.94 -12.23 -11.53
CA SER A 425 13.40 -13.29 -10.64
C SER A 425 12.35 -13.62 -9.58
N LEU A 426 12.34 -14.88 -9.10
CA LEU A 426 11.55 -15.29 -7.95
C LEU A 426 12.45 -15.97 -6.92
N ILE A 427 12.40 -15.47 -5.68
CA ILE A 427 13.07 -16.07 -4.52
C ILE A 427 12.02 -16.86 -3.74
N ASN A 428 12.08 -18.20 -3.83
CA ASN A 428 11.21 -19.10 -3.10
C ASN A 428 11.79 -19.38 -1.70
N CYS A 429 11.27 -18.69 -0.69
CA CYS A 429 11.74 -18.83 0.70
C CYS A 429 10.94 -19.92 1.42
N GLN A 430 11.60 -21.01 1.77
CA GLN A 430 10.95 -22.14 2.45
C GLN A 430 10.72 -21.82 3.93
N GLY A 431 9.47 -21.62 4.26
CA GLY A 431 8.97 -21.52 5.62
C GLY A 431 8.46 -22.85 6.16
N LYS A 432 8.08 -22.88 7.41
CA LYS A 432 7.51 -24.05 8.08
C LYS A 432 5.99 -24.02 8.00
N LYS A 433 5.39 -25.18 7.73
CA LYS A 433 3.94 -25.40 7.81
C LYS A 433 3.49 -25.33 9.28
N GLU A 434 3.13 -24.17 9.72
CA GLU A 434 2.62 -23.94 11.07
C GLU A 434 1.44 -22.96 11.08
N PHE A 435 0.60 -23.12 12.08
CA PHE A 435 -0.43 -22.12 12.35
C PHE A 435 0.22 -20.88 12.97
N TRP A 436 -0.21 -19.73 12.54
CA TRP A 436 0.37 -18.46 12.98
C TRP A 436 0.34 -18.21 14.48
N THR A 437 -0.55 -18.89 15.22
CA THR A 437 -0.56 -18.90 16.68
C THR A 437 0.66 -19.58 17.28
N ASN A 438 1.33 -20.44 16.53
CA ASN A 438 2.52 -21.16 16.93
C ASN A 438 3.78 -20.53 16.35
N GLN A 439 3.66 -19.53 15.47
CA GLN A 439 4.81 -18.82 14.91
C GLN A 439 5.45 -17.92 15.98
N TYR A 440 6.74 -17.94 16.00
CA TYR A 440 7.55 -17.13 16.86
C TYR A 440 8.55 -16.34 16.02
N PRO A 441 8.65 -15.03 16.15
CA PRO A 441 7.85 -14.15 17.01
C PRO A 441 6.39 -14.07 16.58
N PRO A 442 5.47 -13.74 17.50
CA PRO A 442 4.06 -13.60 17.16
C PRO A 442 3.87 -12.50 16.10
N ALA A 443 2.87 -12.70 15.24
CA ALA A 443 2.44 -11.62 14.35
C ALA A 443 2.11 -10.37 15.17
N MET A 444 2.34 -9.18 14.58
CA MET A 444 2.07 -7.90 15.24
C MET A 444 0.71 -7.91 15.95
N PRO A 445 0.65 -7.45 17.20
CA PRO A 445 -0.61 -7.34 17.92
C PRO A 445 -1.61 -6.51 17.11
N ARG A 446 -2.85 -6.93 17.08
CA ARG A 446 -3.92 -6.12 16.51
C ARG A 446 -4.18 -4.95 17.46
N HIS A 447 -3.90 -3.75 17.01
CA HIS A 447 -4.24 -2.53 17.73
C HIS A 447 -5.72 -2.19 17.46
N PHE A 448 -6.63 -2.91 18.12
CA PHE A 448 -8.03 -2.50 18.15
C PHE A 448 -8.29 -1.81 19.49
N ALA A 449 -8.70 -0.56 19.44
CA ALA A 449 -9.28 0.06 20.60
C ALA A 449 -10.55 -0.71 21.01
N PRO A 450 -10.76 -0.98 22.33
CA PRO A 450 -12.01 -1.51 22.81
C PRO A 450 -13.14 -0.61 22.33
N GLY A 451 -14.16 -1.18 21.64
CA GLY A 451 -15.28 -0.41 21.09
C GLY A 451 -15.11 0.06 19.64
N ALA A 452 -13.93 0.00 19.02
CA ALA A 452 -13.73 0.33 17.61
C ALA A 452 -14.62 -0.49 16.66
N LEU A 453 -15.02 -1.70 17.06
CA LEU A 453 -15.93 -2.55 16.30
C LEU A 453 -17.42 -2.16 16.43
N ALA A 454 -17.76 -1.16 17.25
CA ALA A 454 -19.15 -0.73 17.43
C ALA A 454 -19.77 -0.18 16.14
N TYR A 455 -18.97 0.27 15.20
CA TYR A 455 -19.43 0.78 13.90
C TYR A 455 -19.91 -0.31 12.93
N TYR A 456 -19.70 -1.57 13.27
CA TYR A 456 -20.09 -2.74 12.44
C TYR A 456 -21.16 -3.61 13.10
N LYS A 457 -21.85 -3.10 14.10
CA LYS A 457 -22.99 -3.79 14.74
C LYS A 457 -24.28 -3.50 14.01
#